data_66decdf6f2b889c64a384fd54e82c78f
#
_entry.id   66decdf6f2b889c64a384fd54e82c78f
#
_cell.length_a   1.000
_cell.length_b   1.000
_cell.length_c   1.000
_cell.angle_alpha   90.00
_cell.angle_beta   90.00
_cell.angle_gamma   90.00
#
_symmetry.space_group_name_H-M   'P 1'
#
loop_
_entity.id
_entity.type
_entity.pdbx_description
1 polymer ?
#
loop_
_entity_poly.entity_id
_entity_poly.type
_entity_poly.pdbx_seq_one_letter_code
_entity_poly.pdbx_strand_id
1 'polypeptide(L)'
;MSDLKSITISRQEVRPFDYAAIREEAIELVQKLSGKIWTDYNAHDPGVTILEQIVFMLTELGYKTGFDVVDYLADASGYIDYDSQAMYAPAYVTLCFPVTLEEYSAFFKNHLYCEDPNTHWRCYPEKVNFVIEENGFYKVEIFMSGTANDWISGSIFTMFWRLWRRWRCMGDHVCDARIKWLGGRAKFEEYIDNQNDVEMPRGIHRDLTEFVPIIELFPTIYRDGESVEPLKKFLAPIEYVFKKFLSLVETFPQLFSVRKVDLDKILKNLEQYNCALDQMLAMYGVHFPRFNFVDLTKLTRCKVQFLRELPKLLQHRSGKAWRRRVELMLGILHDSHDKLKIFDVDGVFASERPGRIHVIIFSEDKMDESDADAVERFVCNEIPAHLLPVIYWAPKNECHAFAKLYVEWINDVPMKIITSPQVMDWLSSHKQCISKKIWL
;
A
#
# COMPACT_ATOMS: atom_id res chain seq x y z
N MET A 1 -28.10 41.74 -7.33
CA MET A 1 -28.41 40.31 -7.21
C MET A 1 -28.40 39.78 -8.62
N SER A 2 -27.29 39.15 -9.02
CA SER A 2 -27.12 38.58 -10.35
C SER A 2 -27.57 37.13 -10.32
N ASP A 3 -28.57 36.81 -11.15
CA ASP A 3 -29.02 35.45 -11.39
C ASP A 3 -27.90 34.57 -11.94
N LEU A 4 -27.33 33.77 -11.08
CA LEU A 4 -26.47 32.65 -11.50
C LEU A 4 -27.37 31.64 -12.19
N LYS A 5 -27.41 31.68 -13.52
CA LYS A 5 -27.96 30.59 -14.33
C LYS A 5 -27.13 29.32 -14.09
N SER A 6 -27.68 28.37 -13.34
CA SER A 6 -27.11 27.05 -13.24
C SER A 6 -27.15 26.41 -14.64
N ILE A 7 -25.97 26.11 -15.19
CA ILE A 7 -25.86 25.30 -16.40
C ILE A 7 -26.11 23.85 -15.96
N THR A 8 -27.34 23.41 -16.15
CA THR A 8 -27.66 21.99 -16.00
C THR A 8 -27.12 21.27 -17.25
N ILE A 9 -25.92 20.71 -17.12
CA ILE A 9 -25.42 19.76 -18.11
C ILE A 9 -26.24 18.49 -17.89
N SER A 10 -27.30 18.29 -18.67
CA SER A 10 -27.92 16.97 -18.80
C SER A 10 -26.91 16.11 -19.59
N ARG A 11 -25.94 15.50 -18.91
CA ARG A 11 -25.34 14.28 -19.44
C ARG A 11 -26.51 13.30 -19.55
N GLN A 12 -26.90 12.97 -20.76
CA GLN A 12 -27.47 11.66 -21.02
C GLN A 12 -26.37 10.69 -20.62
N GLU A 13 -26.41 10.24 -19.37
CA GLU A 13 -25.66 9.06 -18.97
C GLU A 13 -26.27 7.93 -19.79
N VAL A 14 -25.59 7.55 -20.86
CA VAL A 14 -25.80 6.26 -21.50
C VAL A 14 -25.47 5.27 -20.41
N ARG A 15 -26.51 4.79 -19.72
CA ARG A 15 -26.33 3.77 -18.68
C ARG A 15 -25.77 2.56 -19.40
N PRO A 16 -24.58 2.08 -19.05
CA PRO A 16 -24.12 0.82 -19.59
C PRO A 16 -25.21 -0.21 -19.26
N PHE A 17 -25.59 -1.03 -20.24
CA PHE A 17 -26.66 -2.03 -20.11
C PHE A 17 -28.10 -1.48 -20.09
N ASP A 18 -28.39 -0.42 -20.86
CA ASP A 18 -29.76 -0.04 -21.16
C ASP A 18 -30.45 -1.14 -22.02
N TYR A 19 -31.60 -1.62 -21.57
CA TYR A 19 -32.33 -2.69 -22.26
C TYR A 19 -32.62 -2.38 -23.73
N ALA A 20 -33.08 -1.17 -24.03
CA ALA A 20 -33.44 -0.77 -25.37
C ALA A 20 -32.21 -0.75 -26.29
N ALA A 21 -31.09 -0.20 -25.81
CA ALA A 21 -29.84 -0.15 -26.55
C ALA A 21 -29.27 -1.55 -26.82
N ILE A 22 -29.22 -2.41 -25.77
CA ILE A 22 -28.74 -3.79 -25.94
C ILE A 22 -29.65 -4.59 -26.88
N ARG A 23 -30.96 -4.39 -26.81
CA ARG A 23 -31.93 -5.05 -27.70
C ARG A 23 -31.68 -4.65 -29.16
N GLU A 24 -31.52 -3.39 -29.44
CA GLU A 24 -31.22 -2.88 -30.77
C GLU A 24 -29.91 -3.47 -31.32
N GLU A 25 -28.83 -3.41 -30.53
CA GLU A 25 -27.55 -4.01 -30.91
C GLU A 25 -27.65 -5.53 -31.14
N ALA A 26 -28.37 -6.22 -30.26
CA ALA A 26 -28.59 -7.67 -30.39
C ALA A 26 -29.36 -8.03 -31.69
N ILE A 27 -30.38 -7.27 -32.05
CA ILE A 27 -31.10 -7.46 -33.32
C ILE A 27 -30.19 -7.20 -34.51
N GLU A 28 -29.45 -6.13 -34.52
CA GLU A 28 -28.46 -5.83 -35.57
C GLU A 28 -27.41 -6.95 -35.72
N LEU A 29 -26.92 -7.48 -34.61
CA LEU A 29 -25.95 -8.57 -34.60
C LEU A 29 -26.53 -9.83 -35.20
N VAL A 30 -27.75 -10.20 -34.81
CA VAL A 30 -28.47 -11.37 -35.36
C VAL A 30 -28.76 -11.21 -36.85
N GLN A 31 -29.18 -10.03 -37.29
CA GLN A 31 -29.38 -9.72 -38.71
C GLN A 31 -28.09 -9.91 -39.51
N LYS A 32 -26.97 -9.45 -38.98
CA LYS A 32 -25.67 -9.60 -39.61
C LYS A 32 -25.19 -11.04 -39.70
N LEU A 33 -25.46 -11.86 -38.66
CA LEU A 33 -24.99 -13.25 -38.58
C LEU A 33 -25.93 -14.24 -39.32
N SER A 34 -27.24 -14.06 -39.23
CA SER A 34 -28.24 -15.03 -39.68
C SER A 34 -29.35 -14.45 -40.56
N GLY A 35 -29.28 -13.21 -40.99
CA GLY A 35 -30.34 -12.53 -41.75
C GLY A 35 -30.73 -13.16 -43.09
N LYS A 36 -29.94 -14.10 -43.62
CA LYS A 36 -30.29 -14.91 -44.80
C LYS A 36 -31.25 -16.03 -44.47
N ILE A 37 -31.32 -16.50 -43.21
CA ILE A 37 -32.12 -17.64 -42.76
C ILE A 37 -33.25 -17.15 -41.87
N TRP A 38 -32.99 -16.26 -40.98
CA TRP A 38 -33.94 -15.64 -40.06
C TRP A 38 -34.21 -14.21 -40.52
N THR A 39 -35.41 -13.99 -41.04
CA THR A 39 -35.81 -12.73 -41.71
C THR A 39 -36.91 -11.97 -41.00
N ASP A 40 -37.59 -12.60 -40.03
CA ASP A 40 -38.65 -11.96 -39.24
C ASP A 40 -38.10 -11.56 -37.86
N TYR A 41 -38.09 -10.26 -37.58
CA TYR A 41 -37.61 -9.67 -36.32
C TYR A 41 -38.75 -8.96 -35.56
N ASN A 42 -40.01 -9.33 -35.87
CA ASN A 42 -41.15 -8.77 -35.18
C ASN A 42 -41.30 -9.37 -33.78
N ALA A 43 -42.00 -8.66 -32.89
CA ALA A 43 -42.27 -9.10 -31.52
C ALA A 43 -43.02 -10.42 -31.38
N HIS A 44 -43.57 -10.92 -32.47
CA HIS A 44 -44.30 -12.21 -32.52
C HIS A 44 -43.40 -13.40 -32.83
N ASP A 45 -42.18 -13.15 -33.24
CA ASP A 45 -41.23 -14.21 -33.56
C ASP A 45 -40.70 -14.87 -32.29
N PRO A 46 -40.73 -16.22 -32.18
CA PRO A 46 -40.21 -16.92 -31.01
C PRO A 46 -38.71 -16.67 -30.75
N GLY A 47 -37.93 -16.48 -31.82
CA GLY A 47 -36.49 -16.16 -31.70
C GLY A 47 -36.25 -14.78 -31.08
N VAL A 48 -37.08 -13.79 -31.46
CA VAL A 48 -37.05 -12.45 -30.85
C VAL A 48 -37.44 -12.55 -29.37
N THR A 49 -38.44 -13.35 -29.02
CA THR A 49 -38.81 -13.59 -27.61
C THR A 49 -37.63 -14.16 -26.80
N ILE A 50 -36.90 -15.13 -27.35
CA ILE A 50 -35.72 -15.72 -26.70
C ILE A 50 -34.62 -14.65 -26.55
N LEU A 51 -34.36 -13.88 -27.60
CA LEU A 51 -33.37 -12.83 -27.61
C LEU A 51 -33.68 -11.77 -26.53
N GLU A 52 -34.91 -11.35 -26.41
CA GLU A 52 -35.38 -10.37 -25.43
C GLU A 52 -35.17 -10.84 -23.98
N GLN A 53 -35.39 -12.14 -23.69
CA GLN A 53 -35.10 -12.68 -22.35
C GLN A 53 -33.59 -12.69 -22.04
N ILE A 54 -32.75 -12.98 -23.03
CA ILE A 54 -31.28 -12.91 -22.88
C ILE A 54 -30.84 -11.46 -22.66
N VAL A 55 -31.37 -10.51 -23.41
CA VAL A 55 -31.13 -9.07 -23.26
C VAL A 55 -31.56 -8.59 -21.87
N PHE A 56 -32.73 -9.04 -21.40
CA PHE A 56 -33.19 -8.71 -20.04
C PHE A 56 -32.20 -9.20 -18.98
N MET A 57 -31.71 -10.43 -19.11
CA MET A 57 -30.70 -10.97 -18.19
C MET A 57 -29.39 -10.20 -18.24
N LEU A 58 -28.95 -9.73 -19.42
CA LEU A 58 -27.80 -8.87 -19.56
C LEU A 58 -28.00 -7.51 -18.85
N THR A 59 -29.21 -6.95 -18.96
CA THR A 59 -29.58 -5.70 -18.27
C THR A 59 -29.56 -5.90 -16.75
N GLU A 60 -30.12 -7.02 -16.25
CA GLU A 60 -30.08 -7.37 -14.83
C GLU A 60 -28.63 -7.55 -14.33
N LEU A 61 -27.80 -8.22 -15.12
CA LEU A 61 -26.39 -8.37 -14.81
C LEU A 61 -25.70 -7.00 -14.72
N GLY A 62 -25.96 -6.12 -15.69
CA GLY A 62 -25.46 -4.74 -15.67
C GLY A 62 -25.91 -3.96 -14.42
N TYR A 63 -27.15 -4.14 -14.00
CA TYR A 63 -27.65 -3.58 -12.76
C TYR A 63 -26.88 -4.11 -11.53
N LYS A 64 -26.68 -5.41 -11.44
CA LYS A 64 -25.95 -6.06 -10.34
C LYS A 64 -24.46 -5.69 -10.29
N THR A 65 -23.89 -5.24 -11.40
CA THR A 65 -22.48 -4.82 -11.50
C THR A 65 -22.27 -3.32 -11.46
N GLY A 66 -23.33 -2.54 -11.40
CA GLY A 66 -23.31 -1.07 -11.42
C GLY A 66 -23.32 -0.40 -10.04
N PHE A 67 -23.21 -1.15 -8.95
CA PHE A 67 -23.17 -0.59 -7.60
C PHE A 67 -21.80 -0.05 -7.22
N ASP A 68 -21.74 0.79 -6.19
CA ASP A 68 -20.50 1.26 -5.63
C ASP A 68 -19.70 0.11 -5.01
N VAL A 69 -18.38 0.21 -5.06
CA VAL A 69 -17.48 -0.83 -4.52
C VAL A 69 -17.77 -1.14 -3.05
N VAL A 70 -18.15 -0.14 -2.27
CA VAL A 70 -18.51 -0.28 -0.85
C VAL A 70 -19.68 -1.23 -0.63
N ASP A 71 -20.66 -1.29 -1.57
CA ASP A 71 -21.80 -2.18 -1.48
C ASP A 71 -21.42 -3.65 -1.67
N TYR A 72 -20.41 -3.93 -2.52
CA TYR A 72 -19.89 -5.29 -2.71
C TYR A 72 -19.07 -5.80 -1.53
N LEU A 73 -18.52 -4.90 -0.72
CA LEU A 73 -17.69 -5.24 0.42
C LEU A 73 -18.46 -5.26 1.74
N ALA A 74 -19.68 -4.72 1.76
CA ALA A 74 -20.51 -4.62 2.94
C ALA A 74 -21.07 -5.98 3.38
N ASP A 75 -21.00 -6.27 4.68
CA ASP A 75 -21.70 -7.38 5.30
C ASP A 75 -23.21 -7.07 5.49
N ALA A 76 -23.97 -8.03 6.04
CA ALA A 76 -25.40 -7.90 6.28
C ALA A 76 -25.77 -6.69 7.18
N SER A 77 -24.85 -6.13 7.94
CA SER A 77 -25.04 -4.94 8.78
C SER A 77 -24.64 -3.65 8.07
N GLY A 78 -24.13 -3.71 6.84
CA GLY A 78 -23.55 -2.59 6.11
C GLY A 78 -22.12 -2.23 6.57
N TYR A 79 -21.53 -3.04 7.46
CA TYR A 79 -20.16 -2.84 7.91
C TYR A 79 -19.16 -3.39 6.90
N ILE A 80 -18.04 -2.68 6.74
CA ILE A 80 -16.93 -3.08 5.89
C ILE A 80 -15.69 -3.23 6.77
N ASP A 81 -15.02 -4.37 6.65
CA ASP A 81 -13.74 -4.59 7.31
C ASP A 81 -12.60 -4.02 6.43
N TYR A 82 -12.41 -2.73 6.53
CA TYR A 82 -11.43 -1.99 5.75
C TYR A 82 -10.01 -2.50 5.91
N ASP A 83 -9.62 -2.91 7.12
CA ASP A 83 -8.29 -3.45 7.40
C ASP A 83 -8.04 -4.76 6.64
N SER A 84 -9.04 -5.64 6.58
CA SER A 84 -8.91 -6.88 5.82
C SER A 84 -8.87 -6.67 4.32
N GLN A 85 -9.42 -5.57 3.83
CA GLN A 85 -9.38 -5.17 2.42
C GLN A 85 -8.15 -4.31 2.10
N ALA A 86 -7.26 -4.07 3.07
CA ALA A 86 -6.13 -3.15 2.96
C ALA A 86 -6.55 -1.77 2.42
N MET A 87 -7.73 -1.30 2.79
CA MET A 87 -8.25 0.03 2.48
C MET A 87 -8.05 0.93 3.70
N TYR A 88 -7.15 1.88 3.57
CA TYR A 88 -6.77 2.75 4.66
C TYR A 88 -7.29 4.17 4.41
N ALA A 89 -7.75 4.83 5.48
CA ALA A 89 -8.10 6.23 5.40
C ALA A 89 -6.90 7.07 4.94
N PRO A 90 -7.11 8.14 4.17
CA PRO A 90 -6.03 8.98 3.66
C PRO A 90 -5.05 9.44 4.73
N ALA A 91 -5.52 9.72 5.95
CA ALA A 91 -4.67 10.10 7.07
C ALA A 91 -3.61 9.06 7.44
N TYR A 92 -3.85 7.77 7.17
CA TYR A 92 -2.91 6.69 7.47
C TYR A 92 -1.91 6.39 6.34
N VAL A 93 -2.21 6.83 5.11
CA VAL A 93 -1.38 6.53 3.93
C VAL A 93 -0.78 7.77 3.29
N THR A 94 -1.26 8.97 3.65
CA THR A 94 -0.68 10.22 3.21
C THR A 94 0.66 10.44 3.88
N LEU A 95 1.62 10.91 3.12
CA LEU A 95 2.95 11.26 3.61
C LEU A 95 2.86 12.46 4.56
N CYS A 96 2.99 12.22 5.85
CA CYS A 96 2.90 13.23 6.91
C CYS A 96 4.24 13.35 7.68
N PHE A 97 5.37 13.21 7.00
CA PHE A 97 6.68 13.36 7.64
C PHE A 97 7.36 14.66 7.18
N PRO A 98 8.15 15.28 8.05
CA PRO A 98 8.87 16.49 7.73
C PRO A 98 10.00 16.21 6.73
N VAL A 99 10.19 17.10 5.76
CA VAL A 99 11.25 17.06 4.75
C VAL A 99 12.10 18.32 4.80
N THR A 100 11.47 19.48 4.97
CA THR A 100 12.16 20.77 5.06
C THR A 100 12.53 21.12 6.50
N LEU A 101 13.47 22.05 6.66
CA LEU A 101 13.86 22.53 7.99
C LEU A 101 12.69 23.14 8.77
N GLU A 102 11.81 23.81 8.06
CA GLU A 102 10.61 24.43 8.66
C GLU A 102 9.63 23.36 9.13
N GLU A 103 9.43 22.32 8.32
CA GLU A 103 8.58 21.18 8.68
C GLU A 103 9.16 20.39 9.84
N TYR A 104 10.50 20.15 9.87
CA TYR A 104 11.15 19.57 11.04
C TYR A 104 10.93 20.42 12.28
N SER A 105 11.13 21.72 12.17
CA SER A 105 10.95 22.63 13.30
C SER A 105 9.51 22.62 13.82
N ALA A 106 8.53 22.63 12.92
CA ALA A 106 7.11 22.55 13.27
C ALA A 106 6.72 21.19 13.86
N PHE A 107 7.20 20.10 13.24
CA PHE A 107 6.94 18.75 13.70
C PHE A 107 7.46 18.53 15.13
N PHE A 108 8.76 18.85 15.37
CA PHE A 108 9.35 18.65 16.68
C PHE A 108 8.76 19.59 17.74
N LYS A 109 8.37 20.80 17.38
CA LYS A 109 7.66 21.68 18.31
C LYS A 109 6.35 21.07 18.81
N ASN A 110 5.61 20.40 17.94
CA ASN A 110 4.27 19.87 18.25
C ASN A 110 4.31 18.46 18.90
N HIS A 111 5.36 17.68 18.64
CA HIS A 111 5.42 16.28 19.08
C HIS A 111 6.46 16.01 20.18
N LEU A 112 7.31 17.00 20.48
CA LEU A 112 8.32 16.88 21.52
C LEU A 112 7.73 17.40 22.84
N TYR A 113 7.75 16.57 23.87
CA TYR A 113 7.22 16.96 25.19
C TYR A 113 7.94 16.21 26.31
N CYS A 114 7.87 16.76 27.51
CA CYS A 114 8.17 16.11 28.78
C CYS A 114 6.87 15.91 29.55
N GLU A 115 6.57 14.69 29.98
CA GLU A 115 5.34 14.36 30.72
C GLU A 115 5.67 14.19 32.20
N ASP A 116 4.91 14.87 33.06
CA ASP A 116 5.00 14.72 34.51
C ASP A 116 4.42 13.34 34.92
N PRO A 117 5.22 12.48 35.56
CA PRO A 117 4.78 11.14 35.90
C PRO A 117 3.59 11.06 36.89
N ASN A 118 3.32 12.14 37.63
CA ASN A 118 2.25 12.16 38.62
C ASN A 118 0.93 12.72 38.07
N THR A 119 1.01 13.74 37.24
CA THR A 119 -0.17 14.47 36.74
C THR A 119 -0.51 14.14 35.29
N HIS A 120 0.42 13.50 34.55
CA HIS A 120 0.34 13.28 33.11
C HIS A 120 0.23 14.56 32.27
N TRP A 121 0.49 15.70 32.88
CA TRP A 121 0.57 16.98 32.18
C TRP A 121 1.85 17.06 31.36
N ARG A 122 1.78 17.72 30.23
CA ARG A 122 2.90 17.80 29.27
C ARG A 122 3.48 19.20 29.19
N CYS A 123 4.80 19.26 29.15
CA CYS A 123 5.55 20.49 28.89
C CYS A 123 6.16 20.41 27.48
N TYR A 124 5.79 21.37 26.64
CA TYR A 124 6.21 21.46 25.24
C TYR A 124 7.30 22.51 25.06
N PRO A 125 8.17 22.38 24.02
CA PRO A 125 9.09 23.43 23.65
C PRO A 125 8.33 24.65 23.06
N GLU A 126 8.77 25.85 23.42
CA GLU A 126 8.24 27.09 22.83
C GLU A 126 8.62 27.19 21.34
N LYS A 127 9.83 26.72 21.00
CA LYS A 127 10.36 26.75 19.65
C LYS A 127 11.41 25.65 19.48
N VAL A 128 11.47 25.07 18.27
CA VAL A 128 12.57 24.20 17.86
C VAL A 128 13.12 24.76 16.55
N ASN A 129 14.44 24.94 16.47
CA ASN A 129 15.11 25.42 15.28
C ASN A 129 16.07 24.36 14.76
N PHE A 130 16.00 24.08 13.46
CA PHE A 130 16.98 23.31 12.73
C PHE A 130 17.83 24.25 11.88
N VAL A 131 19.14 24.11 11.95
CA VAL A 131 20.10 24.93 11.20
C VAL A 131 21.08 23.99 10.49
N ILE A 132 21.34 24.23 9.21
CA ILE A 132 22.34 23.48 8.45
C ILE A 132 23.71 24.03 8.73
N GLU A 133 24.65 23.17 9.13
CA GLU A 133 26.08 23.47 9.24
C GLU A 133 26.78 23.34 7.87
N GLU A 134 27.97 23.92 7.73
CA GLU A 134 28.72 23.94 6.46
C GLU A 134 29.02 22.56 5.86
N ASN A 135 29.03 21.53 6.69
CA ASN A 135 29.24 20.13 6.30
C ASN A 135 27.95 19.38 5.91
N GLY A 136 26.80 20.05 5.95
CA GLY A 136 25.51 19.47 5.61
C GLY A 136 24.80 18.73 6.76
N PHE A 137 25.33 18.79 7.97
CA PHE A 137 24.68 18.28 9.17
C PHE A 137 23.69 19.28 9.75
N TYR A 138 22.72 18.79 10.50
CA TYR A 138 21.79 19.64 11.22
C TYR A 138 22.26 19.87 12.66
N LYS A 139 22.16 21.12 13.09
CA LYS A 139 22.21 21.53 14.49
C LYS A 139 20.83 21.89 14.97
N VAL A 140 20.44 21.39 16.15
CA VAL A 140 19.12 21.57 16.70
C VAL A 140 19.18 22.39 17.98
N GLU A 141 18.37 23.44 18.04
CA GLU A 141 18.20 24.27 19.21
C GLU A 141 16.74 24.15 19.70
N ILE A 142 16.56 23.64 20.91
CA ILE A 142 15.26 23.43 21.54
C ILE A 142 15.08 24.50 22.61
N PHE A 143 14.11 25.35 22.45
CA PHE A 143 13.83 26.46 23.39
C PHE A 143 12.73 26.02 24.36
N MET A 144 13.08 25.96 25.65
CA MET A 144 12.15 25.55 26.71
C MET A 144 11.88 26.72 27.66
N SER A 145 10.62 26.87 28.07
CA SER A 145 10.25 27.77 29.17
C SER A 145 10.73 27.18 30.52
N GLY A 146 11.11 28.06 31.44
CA GLY A 146 11.61 27.66 32.76
C GLY A 146 13.10 27.83 32.95
N THR A 147 13.59 27.37 34.09
CA THR A 147 15.03 27.30 34.46
C THR A 147 15.56 25.93 34.15
N ALA A 148 16.85 25.79 33.95
CA ALA A 148 17.54 24.55 33.68
C ALA A 148 17.15 23.47 34.69
N ASN A 149 16.67 22.33 34.16
CA ASN A 149 16.20 21.19 34.93
C ASN A 149 16.68 19.90 34.24
N ASP A 150 17.48 19.11 34.94
CA ASP A 150 18.11 17.91 34.39
C ASP A 150 17.10 16.83 34.03
N TRP A 151 16.01 16.70 34.80
CA TRP A 151 14.96 15.73 34.50
C TRP A 151 14.21 16.08 33.21
N ILE A 152 13.80 17.36 33.06
CA ILE A 152 13.14 17.83 31.81
C ILE A 152 14.10 17.68 30.64
N SER A 153 15.36 18.09 30.81
CA SER A 153 16.38 17.98 29.75
C SER A 153 16.58 16.53 29.30
N GLY A 154 16.72 15.62 30.23
CA GLY A 154 16.90 14.20 29.93
C GLY A 154 15.67 13.58 29.21
N SER A 155 14.47 13.92 29.67
CA SER A 155 13.21 13.48 29.05
C SER A 155 13.08 13.99 27.60
N ILE A 156 13.30 15.30 27.39
CA ILE A 156 13.24 15.95 26.09
C ILE A 156 14.28 15.36 25.12
N PHE A 157 15.52 15.17 25.55
CA PHE A 157 16.55 14.56 24.69
C PHE A 157 16.22 13.11 24.33
N THR A 158 15.76 12.32 25.30
CA THR A 158 15.38 10.93 25.04
C THR A 158 14.23 10.87 24.02
N MET A 159 13.23 11.72 24.17
CA MET A 159 12.12 11.80 23.24
C MET A 159 12.55 12.34 21.88
N PHE A 160 13.38 13.39 21.84
CA PHE A 160 13.91 13.94 20.60
C PHE A 160 14.60 12.86 19.76
N TRP A 161 15.53 12.11 20.35
CA TRP A 161 16.26 11.07 19.60
C TRP A 161 15.37 9.91 19.18
N ARG A 162 14.37 9.56 19.99
CA ARG A 162 13.37 8.55 19.62
C ARG A 162 12.53 8.98 18.40
N LEU A 163 12.04 10.23 18.41
CA LEU A 163 11.29 10.81 17.30
C LEU A 163 12.19 10.99 16.08
N TRP A 164 13.42 11.51 16.25
CA TRP A 164 14.37 11.70 15.16
C TRP A 164 14.63 10.40 14.41
N ARG A 165 14.94 9.30 15.09
CA ARG A 165 15.16 7.98 14.48
C ARG A 165 13.97 7.49 13.67
N ARG A 166 12.77 7.84 14.08
CA ARG A 166 11.52 7.37 13.45
C ARG A 166 11.12 8.24 12.26
N TRP A 167 11.33 9.55 12.35
CA TRP A 167 10.73 10.52 11.44
C TRP A 167 11.74 11.26 10.56
N ARG A 168 13.05 11.12 10.78
CA ARG A 168 14.03 11.71 9.88
C ARG A 168 13.98 11.07 8.50
N CYS A 169 14.23 11.87 7.49
CA CYS A 169 14.49 11.33 6.16
C CYS A 169 15.86 10.59 6.16
N MET A 170 15.95 9.62 5.26
CA MET A 170 17.21 8.91 5.02
C MET A 170 18.25 9.90 4.50
N GLY A 171 19.45 9.88 5.08
CA GLY A 171 20.51 10.83 4.75
C GLY A 171 20.58 12.08 5.64
N ASP A 172 19.53 12.36 6.39
CA ASP A 172 19.50 13.49 7.31
C ASP A 172 20.17 13.14 8.65
N HIS A 173 21.08 14.00 9.11
CA HIS A 173 21.85 13.76 10.33
C HIS A 173 21.94 15.01 11.20
N VAL A 174 21.75 14.82 12.51
CA VAL A 174 21.94 15.87 13.54
C VAL A 174 23.30 15.70 14.17
N CYS A 175 24.18 16.70 14.09
CA CYS A 175 25.49 16.66 14.73
C CYS A 175 25.49 17.19 16.18
N ASP A 176 24.56 18.08 16.50
CA ASP A 176 24.46 18.71 17.81
C ASP A 176 22.99 19.05 18.12
N ALA A 177 22.57 18.80 19.35
CA ALA A 177 21.26 19.19 19.84
C ALA A 177 21.40 19.82 21.23
N ARG A 178 20.87 21.04 21.41
CA ARG A 178 21.00 21.80 22.65
C ARG A 178 19.67 22.35 23.10
N ILE A 179 19.44 22.35 24.42
CA ILE A 179 18.32 23.02 25.05
C ILE A 179 18.73 24.41 25.49
N LYS A 180 17.98 25.42 25.10
CA LYS A 180 18.07 26.80 25.52
C LYS A 180 16.91 27.16 26.43
N TRP A 181 17.21 27.55 27.64
CA TRP A 181 16.23 27.93 28.63
C TRP A 181 15.89 29.42 28.52
N LEU A 182 14.62 29.74 28.41
CA LEU A 182 14.13 31.12 28.25
C LEU A 182 13.85 31.83 29.59
N GLY A 183 14.00 31.09 30.70
CA GLY A 183 13.65 31.60 32.03
C GLY A 183 12.19 31.49 32.38
N GLY A 184 11.81 31.95 33.58
CA GLY A 184 10.44 31.84 34.06
C GLY A 184 10.11 30.49 34.69
N ARG A 185 8.86 30.08 34.65
CA ARG A 185 8.40 28.79 35.16
C ARG A 185 8.05 27.87 33.99
N ALA A 186 8.42 26.60 34.07
CA ALA A 186 8.02 25.60 33.10
C ALA A 186 6.48 25.48 33.07
N LYS A 187 5.91 25.50 31.86
CA LYS A 187 4.46 25.42 31.64
C LYS A 187 4.10 23.99 31.35
N PHE A 188 3.31 23.40 32.23
CA PHE A 188 2.72 22.08 32.02
C PHE A 188 1.24 22.26 31.68
N GLU A 189 0.78 21.62 30.63
CA GLU A 189 -0.59 21.68 30.12
C GLU A 189 -1.21 20.29 30.13
N GLU A 190 -2.52 20.23 30.39
CA GLU A 190 -3.28 18.98 30.28
C GLU A 190 -3.31 18.51 28.82
N TYR A 191 -2.98 17.24 28.60
CA TYR A 191 -3.07 16.66 27.25
C TYR A 191 -4.51 16.21 26.98
N ILE A 192 -5.13 16.83 25.99
CA ILE A 192 -6.43 16.42 25.46
C ILE A 192 -6.17 15.64 24.18
N ASP A 193 -6.48 14.34 24.19
CA ASP A 193 -6.38 13.49 23.00
C ASP A 193 -7.54 13.81 22.05
N ASN A 194 -7.30 14.67 21.10
CA ASN A 194 -8.24 14.96 20.02
C ASN A 194 -8.08 13.95 18.89
N GLN A 195 -8.21 12.64 19.19
CA GLN A 195 -8.31 11.64 18.12
C GLN A 195 -9.64 11.89 17.40
N ASN A 196 -9.57 12.55 16.27
CA ASN A 196 -10.66 12.55 15.31
C ASN A 196 -10.69 11.15 14.70
N ASP A 197 -11.54 10.28 15.21
CA ASP A 197 -11.86 9.02 14.56
C ASP A 197 -12.41 9.35 13.17
N VAL A 198 -11.66 8.98 12.15
CA VAL A 198 -12.12 9.13 10.77
C VAL A 198 -13.22 8.09 10.55
N GLU A 199 -14.46 8.55 10.52
CA GLU A 199 -15.59 7.69 10.21
C GLU A 199 -15.48 7.20 8.76
N MET A 200 -15.27 5.89 8.59
CA MET A 200 -15.16 5.26 7.28
C MET A 200 -16.59 5.01 6.72
N PRO A 201 -16.79 5.16 5.40
CA PRO A 201 -18.09 4.92 4.78
C PRO A 201 -18.64 3.53 5.07
N ARG A 202 -19.97 3.41 5.17
CA ARG A 202 -20.68 2.13 5.22
C ARG A 202 -21.26 1.83 3.85
N GLY A 203 -21.35 0.55 3.52
CA GLY A 203 -22.03 0.10 2.31
C GLY A 203 -23.46 -0.36 2.58
N ILE A 204 -24.19 -0.63 1.51
CA ILE A 204 -25.53 -1.24 1.56
C ILE A 204 -25.36 -2.69 1.15
N HIS A 205 -25.63 -3.62 2.07
CA HIS A 205 -25.59 -5.04 1.74
C HIS A 205 -26.64 -5.37 0.67
N ARG A 206 -26.21 -6.08 -0.37
CA ARG A 206 -27.06 -6.51 -1.47
C ARG A 206 -26.89 -7.99 -1.69
N ASP A 207 -27.98 -8.72 -1.79
CA ASP A 207 -27.94 -10.11 -2.25
C ASP A 207 -27.84 -10.12 -3.78
N LEU A 208 -26.60 -10.29 -4.25
CA LEU A 208 -26.26 -10.29 -5.67
C LEU A 208 -26.26 -11.70 -6.26
N THR A 209 -26.45 -12.74 -5.43
CA THR A 209 -26.33 -14.15 -5.82
C THR A 209 -27.62 -14.74 -6.32
N GLU A 210 -28.75 -14.10 -6.03
CA GLU A 210 -30.02 -14.53 -6.51
C GLU A 210 -30.05 -14.58 -8.05
N PHE A 211 -30.32 -15.77 -8.59
CA PHE A 211 -30.37 -16.02 -10.01
C PHE A 211 -31.75 -16.64 -10.36
N VAL A 212 -32.52 -15.92 -11.15
CA VAL A 212 -33.78 -16.44 -11.71
C VAL A 212 -33.44 -17.15 -13.02
N PRO A 213 -33.76 -18.46 -13.19
CA PRO A 213 -33.56 -19.15 -14.46
C PRO A 213 -34.26 -18.43 -15.62
N ILE A 214 -33.59 -18.33 -16.76
CA ILE A 214 -34.13 -17.60 -17.93
C ILE A 214 -35.51 -18.16 -18.33
N ILE A 215 -35.70 -19.46 -18.19
CA ILE A 215 -36.97 -20.09 -18.52
C ILE A 215 -38.18 -19.57 -17.71
N GLU A 216 -37.93 -19.10 -16.48
CA GLU A 216 -38.98 -18.55 -15.63
C GLU A 216 -39.43 -17.15 -16.06
N LEU A 217 -38.63 -16.46 -16.86
CA LEU A 217 -38.97 -15.17 -17.44
C LEU A 217 -39.88 -15.27 -18.66
N PHE A 218 -40.01 -16.46 -19.23
CA PHE A 218 -40.87 -16.68 -20.39
C PHE A 218 -42.36 -16.71 -20.01
N PRO A 219 -43.26 -16.35 -20.92
CA PRO A 219 -44.67 -16.60 -20.78
C PRO A 219 -44.96 -18.08 -20.52
N THR A 220 -46.08 -18.37 -19.83
CA THR A 220 -46.47 -19.75 -19.43
C THR A 220 -46.50 -20.73 -20.57
N ILE A 221 -46.86 -20.30 -21.79
CA ILE A 221 -46.87 -21.13 -22.99
C ILE A 221 -45.52 -21.76 -23.34
N TYR A 222 -44.40 -21.12 -22.92
CA TYR A 222 -43.06 -21.63 -23.12
C TYR A 222 -42.54 -22.41 -21.91
N ARG A 223 -43.19 -22.27 -20.74
CA ARG A 223 -42.82 -22.97 -19.51
C ARG A 223 -43.46 -24.31 -19.31
N ASP A 224 -44.68 -24.48 -19.89
CA ASP A 224 -45.51 -25.67 -19.73
C ASP A 224 -45.63 -26.39 -21.08
N GLY A 225 -45.17 -27.65 -21.19
CA GLY A 225 -45.33 -28.46 -22.37
C GLY A 225 -44.12 -29.30 -22.78
N GLU A 226 -44.24 -30.07 -23.82
CA GLU A 226 -43.22 -30.99 -24.34
C GLU A 226 -41.98 -30.22 -24.92
N SER A 227 -42.15 -28.96 -25.31
CA SER A 227 -41.08 -28.12 -25.88
C SER A 227 -40.18 -27.49 -24.86
N VAL A 228 -40.45 -27.61 -23.57
CA VAL A 228 -39.70 -26.97 -22.49
C VAL A 228 -38.27 -27.54 -22.35
N GLU A 229 -38.12 -28.85 -22.45
CA GLU A 229 -36.80 -29.50 -22.29
C GLU A 229 -35.78 -29.13 -23.37
N PRO A 230 -36.14 -29.05 -24.68
CA PRO A 230 -35.23 -28.52 -25.70
C PRO A 230 -34.83 -27.07 -25.45
N LEU A 231 -35.79 -26.21 -25.03
CA LEU A 231 -35.50 -24.80 -24.72
C LEU A 231 -34.58 -24.65 -23.51
N LYS A 232 -34.83 -25.40 -22.44
CA LYS A 232 -33.90 -25.43 -21.27
C LYS A 232 -32.49 -25.84 -21.67
N LYS A 233 -32.33 -26.87 -22.50
CA LYS A 233 -31.03 -27.32 -23.01
C LYS A 233 -30.32 -26.26 -23.86
N PHE A 234 -31.09 -25.50 -24.64
CA PHE A 234 -30.58 -24.40 -25.45
C PHE A 234 -30.11 -23.24 -24.56
N LEU A 235 -30.83 -22.89 -23.51
CA LEU A 235 -30.52 -21.80 -22.59
C LEU A 235 -29.43 -22.16 -21.58
N ALA A 236 -29.19 -23.43 -21.24
CA ALA A 236 -28.27 -23.89 -20.23
C ALA A 236 -26.83 -23.35 -20.38
N PRO A 237 -26.21 -23.31 -21.58
CA PRO A 237 -24.88 -22.72 -21.73
C PRO A 237 -24.85 -21.22 -21.39
N ILE A 238 -25.91 -20.49 -21.72
CA ILE A 238 -26.04 -19.05 -21.46
C ILE A 238 -26.20 -18.83 -19.96
N GLU A 239 -27.12 -19.55 -19.31
CA GLU A 239 -27.29 -19.52 -17.87
C GLU A 239 -26.01 -19.89 -17.10
N TYR A 240 -25.24 -20.85 -17.60
CA TYR A 240 -23.96 -21.22 -17.01
C TYR A 240 -22.98 -20.04 -16.98
N VAL A 241 -22.89 -19.27 -18.07
CA VAL A 241 -22.02 -18.08 -18.14
C VAL A 241 -22.48 -17.02 -17.14
N PHE A 242 -23.78 -16.75 -17.05
CA PHE A 242 -24.32 -15.79 -16.06
C PHE A 242 -24.08 -16.24 -14.62
N LYS A 243 -24.37 -17.51 -14.29
CA LYS A 243 -24.11 -18.06 -12.95
C LYS A 243 -22.63 -17.99 -12.59
N LYS A 244 -21.75 -18.31 -13.54
CA LYS A 244 -20.30 -18.19 -13.33
C LYS A 244 -19.89 -16.76 -13.06
N PHE A 245 -20.46 -15.78 -13.77
CA PHE A 245 -20.18 -14.38 -13.55
C PHE A 245 -20.66 -13.91 -12.17
N LEU A 246 -21.89 -14.24 -11.78
CA LEU A 246 -22.39 -13.90 -10.44
C LEU A 246 -21.56 -14.54 -9.32
N SER A 247 -21.08 -15.77 -9.52
CA SER A 247 -20.17 -16.38 -8.54
C SER A 247 -18.83 -15.64 -8.41
N LEU A 248 -18.36 -14.98 -9.46
CA LEU A 248 -17.18 -14.11 -9.38
C LEU A 248 -17.47 -12.84 -8.57
N VAL A 249 -18.66 -12.25 -8.75
CA VAL A 249 -19.08 -11.08 -7.95
C VAL A 249 -19.21 -11.45 -6.46
N GLU A 250 -19.74 -12.61 -6.13
CA GLU A 250 -19.82 -13.13 -4.77
C GLU A 250 -18.43 -13.32 -4.12
N THR A 251 -17.46 -13.76 -4.93
CA THR A 251 -16.08 -13.95 -4.43
C THR A 251 -15.25 -12.66 -4.38
N PHE A 252 -15.79 -11.54 -4.87
CA PHE A 252 -15.10 -10.26 -4.95
C PHE A 252 -14.48 -9.81 -3.60
N PRO A 253 -15.20 -9.81 -2.46
CA PRO A 253 -14.63 -9.43 -1.18
C PRO A 253 -13.44 -10.30 -0.76
N GLN A 254 -13.45 -11.58 -1.16
CA GLN A 254 -12.38 -12.53 -0.84
C GLN A 254 -11.14 -12.31 -1.71
N LEU A 255 -11.33 -11.97 -2.99
CA LEU A 255 -10.22 -11.67 -3.92
C LEU A 255 -9.43 -10.42 -3.50
N PHE A 256 -10.11 -9.46 -2.89
CA PHE A 256 -9.48 -8.23 -2.39
C PHE A 256 -9.16 -8.28 -0.89
N SER A 257 -9.14 -9.47 -0.28
CA SER A 257 -8.83 -9.65 1.14
C SER A 257 -7.36 -10.00 1.34
N VAL A 258 -6.76 -9.38 2.36
CA VAL A 258 -5.40 -9.70 2.84
C VAL A 258 -5.41 -10.54 4.12
N ARG A 259 -6.55 -11.08 4.54
CA ARG A 259 -6.66 -11.96 5.71
C ARG A 259 -5.95 -13.29 5.49
N LYS A 260 -5.29 -13.79 6.53
CA LYS A 260 -4.56 -15.06 6.46
C LYS A 260 -5.47 -16.26 6.16
N VAL A 261 -6.70 -16.24 6.67
CA VAL A 261 -7.69 -17.33 6.47
C VAL A 261 -8.13 -17.42 5.01
N ASP A 262 -8.23 -16.28 4.34
CA ASP A 262 -8.67 -16.23 2.94
C ASP A 262 -7.55 -16.67 1.99
N LEU A 263 -6.29 -16.47 2.37
CA LEU A 263 -5.12 -16.91 1.59
C LEU A 263 -5.13 -18.41 1.30
N ASP A 264 -5.47 -19.25 2.26
CA ASP A 264 -5.48 -20.70 2.10
C ASP A 264 -6.57 -21.19 1.12
N LYS A 265 -7.69 -20.44 1.02
CA LYS A 265 -8.76 -20.70 0.05
C LYS A 265 -8.41 -20.23 -1.36
N ILE A 266 -7.67 -19.13 -1.47
CA ILE A 266 -7.36 -18.44 -2.72
C ILE A 266 -6.14 -19.03 -3.43
N LEU A 267 -5.30 -19.78 -2.73
CA LEU A 267 -4.14 -20.49 -3.33
C LEU A 267 -4.50 -21.41 -4.50
N LYS A 268 -5.78 -21.76 -4.68
CA LYS A 268 -6.29 -22.53 -5.82
C LYS A 268 -6.29 -21.72 -7.14
N ASN A 269 -6.39 -20.38 -7.05
CA ASN A 269 -6.38 -19.45 -8.18
C ASN A 269 -5.33 -18.34 -7.99
N LEU A 270 -4.09 -18.76 -7.76
CA LEU A 270 -3.00 -17.88 -7.35
C LEU A 270 -2.73 -16.73 -8.34
N GLU A 271 -2.86 -16.98 -9.65
CA GLU A 271 -2.65 -15.96 -10.67
C GLU A 271 -3.72 -14.86 -10.60
N GLN A 272 -5.00 -15.24 -10.50
CA GLN A 272 -6.10 -14.28 -10.39
C GLN A 272 -5.98 -13.43 -9.12
N TYR A 273 -5.62 -14.07 -8.00
CA TYR A 273 -5.39 -13.36 -6.75
C TYR A 273 -4.20 -12.40 -6.85
N ASN A 274 -3.12 -12.81 -7.51
CA ASN A 274 -1.97 -11.94 -7.75
C ASN A 274 -2.34 -10.70 -8.57
N CYS A 275 -3.20 -10.84 -9.59
CA CYS A 275 -3.72 -9.70 -10.36
C CYS A 275 -4.55 -8.75 -9.48
N ALA A 276 -5.40 -9.28 -8.58
CA ALA A 276 -6.15 -8.45 -7.65
C ALA A 276 -5.22 -7.68 -6.69
N LEU A 277 -4.19 -8.34 -6.15
CA LEU A 277 -3.19 -7.68 -5.32
C LEU A 277 -2.41 -6.59 -6.07
N ASP A 278 -2.10 -6.80 -7.36
CA ASP A 278 -1.45 -5.78 -8.18
C ASP A 278 -2.35 -4.56 -8.37
N GLN A 279 -3.67 -4.76 -8.54
CA GLN A 279 -4.64 -3.67 -8.60
C GLN A 279 -4.71 -2.90 -7.27
N MET A 280 -4.77 -3.60 -6.13
CA MET A 280 -4.76 -2.98 -4.80
C MET A 280 -3.47 -2.16 -4.58
N LEU A 281 -2.31 -2.70 -4.95
CA LEU A 281 -1.04 -2.01 -4.84
C LEU A 281 -0.97 -0.78 -5.76
N ALA A 282 -1.51 -0.90 -6.98
CA ALA A 282 -1.56 0.21 -7.95
C ALA A 282 -2.41 1.38 -7.45
N MET A 283 -3.46 1.14 -6.64
CA MET A 283 -4.24 2.21 -5.97
C MET A 283 -3.36 3.10 -5.08
N TYR A 284 -2.27 2.54 -4.55
CA TYR A 284 -1.28 3.25 -3.72
C TYR A 284 -0.02 3.65 -4.50
N GLY A 285 -0.03 3.54 -5.83
CA GLY A 285 1.11 3.87 -6.68
C GLY A 285 2.30 2.92 -6.51
N VAL A 286 2.06 1.68 -6.07
CA VAL A 286 3.11 0.69 -5.83
C VAL A 286 3.09 -0.37 -6.91
N HIS A 287 4.26 -0.63 -7.53
CA HIS A 287 4.46 -1.69 -8.50
C HIS A 287 5.50 -2.68 -7.98
N PHE A 288 5.13 -3.95 -7.88
CA PHE A 288 6.05 -5.00 -7.47
C PHE A 288 6.88 -5.49 -8.66
N PRO A 289 8.22 -5.50 -8.56
CA PRO A 289 9.07 -6.09 -9.56
C PRO A 289 8.90 -7.60 -9.60
N ARG A 290 9.16 -8.21 -10.76
CA ARG A 290 9.22 -9.67 -10.90
C ARG A 290 10.68 -10.08 -11.08
N PHE A 291 11.17 -10.89 -10.15
CA PHE A 291 12.50 -11.48 -10.22
C PHE A 291 12.38 -12.97 -10.49
N ASN A 292 13.26 -13.52 -11.34
CA ASN A 292 13.23 -14.93 -11.71
C ASN A 292 13.49 -15.87 -10.52
N PHE A 293 14.21 -15.39 -9.51
CA PHE A 293 14.52 -16.14 -8.30
C PHE A 293 13.42 -16.13 -7.24
N VAL A 294 12.31 -15.40 -7.46
CA VAL A 294 11.16 -15.34 -6.54
C VAL A 294 9.98 -16.08 -7.15
N ASP A 295 9.56 -17.17 -6.55
CA ASP A 295 8.37 -17.91 -6.99
C ASP A 295 7.07 -17.14 -6.74
N LEU A 296 6.02 -17.50 -7.48
CA LEU A 296 4.73 -16.80 -7.45
C LEU A 296 4.06 -16.86 -6.08
N THR A 297 4.22 -17.96 -5.33
CA THR A 297 3.64 -18.11 -3.99
C THR A 297 4.30 -17.15 -3.01
N LYS A 298 5.61 -17.06 -3.05
CA LYS A 298 6.41 -16.16 -2.22
C LYS A 298 6.12 -14.71 -2.57
N LEU A 299 6.06 -14.39 -3.86
CA LEU A 299 5.68 -13.06 -4.35
C LEU A 299 4.30 -12.64 -3.82
N THR A 300 3.32 -13.54 -3.88
CA THR A 300 1.96 -13.29 -3.37
C THR A 300 1.98 -13.00 -1.86
N ARG A 301 2.71 -13.79 -1.08
CA ARG A 301 2.85 -13.56 0.36
C ARG A 301 3.50 -12.21 0.67
N CYS A 302 4.51 -11.82 -0.11
CA CYS A 302 5.17 -10.52 0.03
C CYS A 302 4.23 -9.37 -0.26
N LYS A 303 3.41 -9.45 -1.33
CA LYS A 303 2.39 -8.44 -1.66
C LYS A 303 1.34 -8.30 -0.56
N VAL A 304 0.84 -9.42 -0.04
CA VAL A 304 -0.11 -9.42 1.09
C VAL A 304 0.52 -8.77 2.32
N GLN A 305 1.75 -9.13 2.66
CA GLN A 305 2.43 -8.55 3.81
C GLN A 305 2.71 -7.06 3.61
N PHE A 306 3.05 -6.64 2.40
CA PHE A 306 3.24 -5.25 2.04
C PHE A 306 1.95 -4.44 2.24
N LEU A 307 0.81 -4.94 1.73
CA LEU A 307 -0.49 -4.30 1.90
C LEU A 307 -0.90 -4.17 3.37
N ARG A 308 -0.63 -5.19 4.20
CA ARG A 308 -0.88 -5.14 5.65
C ARG A 308 -0.01 -4.12 6.37
N GLU A 309 1.23 -3.95 5.94
CA GLU A 309 2.18 -3.01 6.54
C GLU A 309 2.15 -1.64 5.86
N LEU A 310 1.32 -1.46 4.84
CA LEU A 310 1.31 -0.30 3.95
C LEU A 310 1.29 1.06 4.68
N PRO A 311 0.48 1.31 5.71
CA PRO A 311 0.52 2.57 6.44
C PRO A 311 1.92 2.86 7.03
N LYS A 312 2.59 1.82 7.57
CA LYS A 312 3.92 1.97 8.15
C LYS A 312 5.00 2.18 7.09
N LEU A 313 4.81 1.56 5.92
CA LEU A 313 5.78 1.63 4.80
C LEU A 313 5.68 2.95 4.05
N LEU A 314 4.48 3.53 3.93
CA LEU A 314 4.26 4.80 3.24
C LEU A 314 4.48 6.01 4.13
N GLN A 315 4.10 5.96 5.41
CA GLN A 315 4.22 7.10 6.32
C GLN A 315 5.66 7.47 6.69
N HIS A 316 6.63 6.56 6.50
CA HIS A 316 8.00 6.76 6.96
C HIS A 316 8.99 6.66 5.80
N ARG A 317 9.85 7.67 5.65
CA ARG A 317 11.03 7.62 4.78
C ARG A 317 12.32 7.30 5.55
N SER A 318 12.21 6.74 6.74
CA SER A 318 13.35 6.27 7.50
C SER A 318 13.99 5.04 6.86
N GLY A 319 15.28 4.83 7.10
CA GLY A 319 15.98 3.65 6.59
C GLY A 319 15.29 2.33 6.94
N LYS A 320 14.68 2.22 8.12
CA LYS A 320 13.93 1.03 8.54
C LYS A 320 12.71 0.76 7.65
N ALA A 321 11.93 1.79 7.30
CA ALA A 321 10.75 1.64 6.43
C ALA A 321 11.18 1.36 4.99
N TRP A 322 12.21 2.05 4.50
CA TRP A 322 12.81 1.79 3.20
C TRP A 322 13.31 0.34 3.10
N ARG A 323 14.09 -0.12 4.07
CA ARG A 323 14.61 -1.50 4.08
C ARG A 323 13.47 -2.51 4.04
N ARG A 324 12.46 -2.36 4.90
CA ARG A 324 11.32 -3.27 4.95
C ARG A 324 10.55 -3.31 3.63
N ARG A 325 10.38 -2.15 2.99
CA ARG A 325 9.77 -2.04 1.67
C ARG A 325 10.57 -2.80 0.62
N VAL A 326 11.88 -2.57 0.56
CA VAL A 326 12.79 -3.24 -0.39
C VAL A 326 12.85 -4.75 -0.12
N GLU A 327 12.94 -5.17 1.14
CA GLU A 327 12.90 -6.59 1.53
C GLU A 327 11.67 -7.30 0.95
N LEU A 328 10.48 -6.76 1.18
CA LEU A 328 9.25 -7.36 0.67
C LEU A 328 9.20 -7.40 -0.85
N MET A 329 9.66 -6.35 -1.52
CA MET A 329 9.71 -6.29 -2.98
C MET A 329 10.75 -7.25 -3.58
N LEU A 330 11.83 -7.55 -2.87
CA LEU A 330 12.83 -8.56 -3.24
C LEU A 330 12.43 -10.00 -2.83
N GLY A 331 11.25 -10.19 -2.28
CA GLY A 331 10.79 -11.50 -1.86
C GLY A 331 11.36 -11.97 -0.52
N ILE A 332 11.74 -11.07 0.38
CA ILE A 332 12.32 -11.39 1.69
C ILE A 332 11.23 -11.31 2.77
N LEU A 333 10.91 -12.46 3.37
CA LEU A 333 9.89 -12.60 4.43
C LEU A 333 10.49 -12.87 5.82
N HIS A 334 11.81 -12.90 5.94
CA HIS A 334 12.56 -13.33 7.13
C HIS A 334 12.32 -14.80 7.50
N ASP A 335 12.09 -15.64 6.49
CA ASP A 335 12.01 -17.08 6.64
C ASP A 335 13.33 -17.79 6.27
N SER A 336 13.39 -19.12 6.49
CA SER A 336 14.57 -19.93 6.18
C SER A 336 14.86 -20.05 4.68
N HIS A 337 13.89 -19.69 3.83
CA HIS A 337 13.98 -19.83 2.37
C HIS A 337 14.35 -18.51 1.67
N ASP A 338 14.69 -17.45 2.43
CA ASP A 338 15.12 -16.20 1.85
C ASP A 338 16.50 -16.34 1.22
N LYS A 339 16.57 -16.11 -0.10
CA LYS A 339 17.84 -16.15 -0.85
C LYS A 339 18.73 -14.96 -0.56
N LEU A 340 18.12 -13.84 -0.21
CA LEU A 340 18.78 -12.57 0.06
C LEU A 340 18.50 -12.08 1.46
N LYS A 341 19.43 -11.30 2.01
CA LYS A 341 19.20 -10.41 3.15
C LYS A 341 19.83 -9.05 2.87
N ILE A 342 19.17 -7.99 3.27
CA ILE A 342 19.59 -6.63 2.99
C ILE A 342 19.73 -5.81 4.28
N PHE A 343 20.75 -4.96 4.33
CA PHE A 343 20.96 -3.99 5.40
C PHE A 343 21.29 -2.64 4.79
N ASP A 344 20.77 -1.59 5.40
CA ASP A 344 21.09 -0.21 5.09
C ASP A 344 21.98 0.38 6.18
N VAL A 345 23.09 0.93 5.83
CA VAL A 345 23.94 1.71 6.74
C VAL A 345 23.86 3.15 6.28
N ASP A 346 22.88 3.85 6.87
CA ASP A 346 22.68 5.27 6.71
C ASP A 346 23.45 6.02 7.83
N GLY A 347 24.74 6.05 7.69
CA GLY A 347 25.66 6.67 8.62
C GLY A 347 26.74 7.46 7.88
N VAL A 348 27.38 8.37 8.60
CA VAL A 348 28.45 9.19 8.04
C VAL A 348 29.80 8.68 8.51
N PHE A 349 30.66 8.40 7.57
CA PHE A 349 32.08 8.20 7.88
C PHE A 349 32.69 9.52 8.33
N ALA A 350 33.54 9.52 9.35
CA ALA A 350 34.15 10.72 9.88
C ALA A 350 34.92 11.55 8.82
N SER A 351 35.23 10.96 7.67
CA SER A 351 35.92 11.59 6.52
C SER A 351 35.03 11.86 5.32
N GLU A 352 33.76 11.46 5.34
CA GLU A 352 32.85 11.58 4.19
C GLU A 352 31.76 12.62 4.44
N ARG A 353 31.31 13.26 3.36
CA ARG A 353 30.15 14.16 3.42
C ARG A 353 28.86 13.35 3.55
N PRO A 354 27.82 13.88 4.23
CA PRO A 354 26.50 13.28 4.20
C PRO A 354 26.01 13.15 2.76
N GLY A 355 25.12 12.19 2.51
CA GLY A 355 24.57 11.95 1.18
C GLY A 355 25.02 10.62 0.54
N ARG A 356 25.72 9.76 1.28
CA ARG A 356 25.99 8.37 0.87
C ARG A 356 25.22 7.39 1.75
N ILE A 357 24.75 6.32 1.12
CA ILE A 357 24.14 5.19 1.82
C ILE A 357 24.85 3.90 1.40
N HIS A 358 25.24 3.11 2.38
CA HIS A 358 25.84 1.81 2.15
C HIS A 358 24.74 0.73 2.25
N VAL A 359 24.55 -0.02 1.18
CA VAL A 359 23.59 -1.12 1.13
C VAL A 359 24.36 -2.43 1.04
N ILE A 360 24.17 -3.31 2.00
CA ILE A 360 24.84 -4.59 2.06
C ILE A 360 23.81 -5.69 1.71
N ILE A 361 24.09 -6.45 0.68
CA ILE A 361 23.25 -7.54 0.20
C ILE A 361 24.00 -8.86 0.45
N PHE A 362 23.40 -9.72 1.27
CA PHE A 362 23.90 -11.06 1.54
C PHE A 362 23.16 -12.07 0.67
N SER A 363 23.91 -12.93 -0.06
CA SER A 363 23.37 -14.00 -0.90
C SER A 363 23.92 -15.36 -0.51
N GLU A 364 23.11 -16.43 -0.65
CA GLU A 364 23.54 -17.80 -0.37
C GLU A 364 24.57 -18.33 -1.37
N ASP A 365 24.34 -18.05 -2.68
CA ASP A 365 25.18 -18.46 -3.78
C ASP A 365 25.56 -17.26 -4.65
N LYS A 366 26.52 -17.44 -5.57
CA LYS A 366 26.72 -16.47 -6.63
C LYS A 366 25.43 -16.39 -7.44
N MET A 367 24.68 -15.31 -7.21
CA MET A 367 23.53 -14.99 -8.04
C MET A 367 23.98 -14.80 -9.49
N ASP A 368 23.13 -15.20 -10.45
CA ASP A 368 23.41 -14.93 -11.85
C ASP A 368 23.63 -13.43 -12.08
N GLU A 369 24.56 -13.08 -12.94
CA GLU A 369 24.92 -11.67 -13.17
C GLU A 369 23.71 -10.83 -13.58
N SER A 370 22.79 -11.40 -14.37
CA SER A 370 21.53 -10.74 -14.78
C SER A 370 20.60 -10.46 -13.60
N ASP A 371 20.47 -11.39 -12.67
CA ASP A 371 19.62 -11.22 -11.49
C ASP A 371 20.24 -10.24 -10.49
N ALA A 372 21.57 -10.29 -10.32
CA ALA A 372 22.30 -9.33 -9.50
C ALA A 372 22.14 -7.89 -10.03
N ASP A 373 22.25 -7.71 -11.34
CA ASP A 373 22.03 -6.42 -12.01
C ASP A 373 20.60 -5.91 -11.84
N ALA A 374 19.62 -6.80 -11.92
CA ALA A 374 18.22 -6.45 -11.71
C ALA A 374 17.95 -5.99 -10.27
N VAL A 375 18.55 -6.68 -9.29
CA VAL A 375 18.45 -6.31 -7.86
C VAL A 375 19.13 -4.97 -7.60
N GLU A 376 20.35 -4.75 -8.12
CA GLU A 376 21.06 -3.49 -7.95
C GLU A 376 20.29 -2.31 -8.53
N ARG A 377 19.80 -2.44 -9.77
CA ARG A 377 18.98 -1.39 -10.40
C ARG A 377 17.73 -1.09 -9.59
N PHE A 378 17.04 -2.12 -9.12
CA PHE A 378 15.87 -1.95 -8.30
C PHE A 378 16.20 -1.21 -7.00
N VAL A 379 17.24 -1.65 -6.27
CA VAL A 379 17.68 -1.01 -5.03
C VAL A 379 18.06 0.44 -5.25
N CYS A 380 18.80 0.75 -6.32
CA CYS A 380 19.16 2.13 -6.66
C CYS A 380 17.94 3.00 -6.96
N ASN A 381 16.92 2.46 -7.65
CA ASN A 381 15.69 3.19 -7.96
C ASN A 381 14.83 3.46 -6.72
N GLU A 382 14.91 2.61 -5.69
CA GLU A 382 14.17 2.80 -4.44
C GLU A 382 14.88 3.73 -3.44
N ILE A 383 16.16 4.07 -3.68
CA ILE A 383 16.90 5.02 -2.84
C ILE A 383 16.51 6.45 -3.22
N PRO A 384 16.30 7.35 -2.24
CA PRO A 384 16.03 8.75 -2.51
C PRO A 384 17.11 9.40 -3.40
N ALA A 385 16.71 10.18 -4.39
CA ALA A 385 17.57 10.75 -5.43
C ALA A 385 18.72 11.65 -4.91
N HIS A 386 18.63 12.14 -3.68
CA HIS A 386 19.69 12.93 -3.03
C HIS A 386 20.80 12.09 -2.40
N LEU A 387 20.67 10.76 -2.38
CA LEU A 387 21.64 9.84 -1.79
C LEU A 387 22.39 9.07 -2.87
N LEU A 388 23.69 8.91 -2.66
CA LEU A 388 24.55 8.10 -3.51
C LEU A 388 24.67 6.68 -2.92
N PRO A 389 24.11 5.64 -3.55
CA PRO A 389 24.22 4.28 -3.08
C PRO A 389 25.62 3.72 -3.27
N VAL A 390 26.11 2.98 -2.28
CA VAL A 390 27.30 2.13 -2.36
C VAL A 390 26.85 0.71 -2.02
N ILE A 391 26.77 -0.17 -3.01
CA ILE A 391 26.24 -1.53 -2.86
C ILE A 391 27.39 -2.52 -2.63
N TYR A 392 27.24 -3.34 -1.59
CA TYR A 392 28.16 -4.43 -1.23
C TYR A 392 27.45 -5.77 -1.42
N TRP A 393 28.12 -6.71 -2.07
CA TRP A 393 27.70 -8.09 -2.13
C TRP A 393 28.57 -8.94 -1.20
N ALA A 394 27.95 -9.61 -0.25
CA ALA A 394 28.64 -10.45 0.72
C ALA A 394 28.01 -11.86 0.81
N PRO A 395 28.79 -12.87 1.17
CA PRO A 395 28.27 -14.23 1.32
C PRO A 395 27.37 -14.33 2.56
N LYS A 396 26.29 -15.14 2.47
CA LYS A 396 25.27 -15.28 3.52
C LYS A 396 25.81 -15.78 4.86
N ASN A 397 26.93 -16.54 4.85
CA ASN A 397 27.55 -17.02 6.08
C ASN A 397 28.05 -15.86 6.98
N GLU A 398 28.38 -14.71 6.43
CA GLU A 398 28.78 -13.52 7.19
C GLU A 398 27.61 -12.70 7.72
N CYS A 399 26.40 -12.95 7.22
CA CYS A 399 25.20 -12.18 7.55
C CYS A 399 24.91 -12.18 9.06
N HIS A 400 25.10 -13.30 9.75
CA HIS A 400 24.80 -13.39 11.18
C HIS A 400 25.76 -12.51 12.02
N ALA A 401 27.04 -12.54 11.68
CA ALA A 401 28.05 -11.71 12.34
C ALA A 401 27.78 -10.21 12.11
N PHE A 402 27.49 -9.85 10.85
CA PHE A 402 27.14 -8.47 10.52
C PHE A 402 25.83 -8.02 11.19
N ALA A 403 24.80 -8.86 11.20
CA ALA A 403 23.53 -8.54 11.84
C ALA A 403 23.69 -8.22 13.33
N LYS A 404 24.59 -8.92 14.03
CA LYS A 404 24.91 -8.64 15.43
C LYS A 404 25.54 -7.25 15.60
N LEU A 405 26.55 -6.93 14.79
CA LEU A 405 27.19 -5.61 14.78
C LEU A 405 26.18 -4.51 14.44
N TYR A 406 25.29 -4.76 13.48
CA TYR A 406 24.26 -3.83 13.05
C TYR A 406 23.24 -3.54 14.15
N VAL A 407 22.80 -4.56 14.89
CA VAL A 407 21.86 -4.40 16.02
C VAL A 407 22.54 -3.64 17.17
N GLU A 408 23.79 -3.97 17.49
CA GLU A 408 24.57 -3.25 18.48
C GLU A 408 24.71 -1.77 18.08
N TRP A 409 25.06 -1.49 16.83
CA TRP A 409 25.14 -0.11 16.32
C TRP A 409 23.81 0.64 16.43
N ILE A 410 22.67 0.04 16.04
CA ILE A 410 21.36 0.70 16.13
C ILE A 410 20.97 0.96 17.60
N ASN A 411 21.31 0.08 18.51
CA ASN A 411 20.95 0.20 19.91
C ASN A 411 21.86 1.14 20.70
N ASP A 412 23.15 1.18 20.35
CA ASP A 412 24.16 1.99 21.03
C ASP A 412 24.18 3.46 20.64
N VAL A 413 23.38 3.90 19.65
CA VAL A 413 23.33 5.29 19.20
C VAL A 413 22.36 6.12 20.06
N PRO A 414 22.71 6.52 21.29
CA PRO A 414 21.93 7.52 21.99
C PRO A 414 22.20 8.94 21.50
N MET A 415 23.37 9.28 20.99
CA MET A 415 23.68 10.72 20.88
C MET A 415 24.72 11.16 19.84
N LYS A 416 25.36 10.31 19.09
CA LYS A 416 26.32 10.75 18.07
C LYS A 416 26.25 9.89 16.84
N ILE A 417 26.10 10.56 15.73
CA ILE A 417 25.99 10.05 14.37
C ILE A 417 27.34 9.51 13.90
N ILE A 418 27.91 8.64 14.64
CA ILE A 418 29.11 7.98 14.19
C ILE A 418 28.74 6.54 14.06
N THR A 419 28.82 6.06 12.83
CA THR A 419 28.78 4.64 12.54
C THR A 419 29.73 3.96 13.53
N SER A 420 29.28 2.88 14.15
CA SER A 420 30.14 2.12 15.06
C SER A 420 31.49 1.86 14.38
N PRO A 421 32.62 2.04 15.05
CA PRO A 421 33.92 1.70 14.50
C PRO A 421 33.95 0.29 13.91
N GLN A 422 33.25 -0.66 14.51
CA GLN A 422 33.16 -2.04 14.09
C GLN A 422 32.42 -2.22 12.75
N VAL A 423 31.34 -1.49 12.52
CA VAL A 423 30.64 -1.49 11.21
C VAL A 423 31.53 -0.84 10.15
N MET A 424 32.27 0.19 10.51
CA MET A 424 33.23 0.86 9.64
C MET A 424 34.39 -0.05 9.25
N ASP A 425 34.94 -0.78 10.21
CA ASP A 425 36.02 -1.75 9.97
C ASP A 425 35.54 -2.86 9.06
N TRP A 426 34.29 -3.34 9.26
CA TRP A 426 33.69 -4.33 8.38
C TRP A 426 33.58 -3.81 6.94
N LEU A 427 32.98 -2.63 6.74
CA LEU A 427 32.85 -2.02 5.41
C LEU A 427 34.21 -1.77 4.76
N SER A 428 35.20 -1.34 5.54
CA SER A 428 36.56 -1.08 5.05
C SER A 428 37.29 -2.36 4.63
N SER A 429 37.06 -3.47 5.33
CA SER A 429 37.61 -4.78 4.99
C SER A 429 36.96 -5.42 3.78
N HIS A 430 35.73 -5.00 3.42
CA HIS A 430 34.93 -5.56 2.30
C HIS A 430 34.86 -4.64 1.07
N LYS A 431 35.82 -3.73 0.88
CA LYS A 431 35.90 -2.84 -0.30
C LYS A 431 35.93 -3.60 -1.63
N GLN A 432 36.47 -4.81 -1.66
CA GLN A 432 36.49 -5.68 -2.85
C GLN A 432 35.08 -6.19 -3.22
N CYS A 433 34.13 -6.15 -2.29
CA CYS A 433 32.74 -6.57 -2.46
C CYS A 433 31.85 -5.45 -3.02
N ILE A 434 32.40 -4.25 -3.24
CA ILE A 434 31.64 -3.11 -3.77
C ILE A 434 31.31 -3.38 -5.25
N SER A 435 30.05 -3.20 -5.60
CA SER A 435 29.63 -3.20 -7.00
C SER A 435 30.36 -2.11 -7.78
N LYS A 436 30.97 -2.48 -8.91
CA LYS A 436 31.67 -1.55 -9.80
C LYS A 436 30.75 -0.84 -10.78
N LYS A 437 29.46 -1.16 -10.76
CA LYS A 437 28.46 -0.63 -11.68
C LYS A 437 27.91 0.69 -11.12
N ILE A 438 27.89 1.70 -11.97
CA ILE A 438 27.27 2.99 -11.67
C ILE A 438 25.92 2.97 -12.37
N TRP A 439 24.85 2.90 -11.60
CA TRP A 439 23.49 3.04 -12.10
C TRP A 439 23.08 4.50 -11.98
N LEU A 440 23.13 5.22 -13.10
CA LEU A 440 22.67 6.61 -13.24
C LEU A 440 21.28 6.63 -13.87
#